data_53c7d1b378de8d903cf19baabe7e1d85
#
_entry.id   53c7d1b378de8d903cf19baabe7e1d85
#
_cell.length_a   1.000
_cell.length_b   1.000
_cell.length_c   1.000
_cell.angle_alpha   90.00
_cell.angle_beta   90.00
_cell.angle_gamma   90.00
#
_symmetry.space_group_name_H-M   'P 1'
#
loop_
_entity.id
_entity.type
_entity.pdbx_description
1 polymer ?
#
loop_
_entity_poly.entity_id
_entity_poly.type
_entity_poly.pdbx_seq_one_letter_code
_entity_poly.pdbx_strand_id
1 'polypeptide(L)'
;QGGMDTVQNHHTVTDVANIREALTSSELLVRVNPIHNKTANFESSEDEILRIIDVGADIIMLPMYKTVAEVERFLKAVDGRAKTMLLAETSEACAMMDEVLKTQEVDELYLGLNDLHLALGMKFMFQLLVDGTVDKLASKIKATGKPFGFGGIARLGYGILPAERIITEHYRIGSTRAILSRSFCNADKVENVEEIHQIFMSEVAKIREFENSLLNYTSEQFDENRLETICLTNQIVEAISKK
;
A
#
# COMPACT_ATOMS: atom_id res chain seq x y z
N GLN A 1 -9.89 8.06 1.08
CA GLN A 1 -9.17 8.87 2.08
C GLN A 1 -8.92 7.99 3.29
N GLY A 2 -7.78 7.28 3.34
CA GLY A 2 -7.40 6.56 4.53
C GLY A 2 -7.10 7.55 5.65
N GLY A 3 -7.72 7.36 6.81
CA GLY A 3 -7.57 7.90 8.17
C GLY A 3 -6.79 9.18 8.47
N MET A 4 -5.99 9.70 7.59
CA MET A 4 -5.33 10.99 7.79
C MET A 4 -5.78 11.99 6.74
N ASP A 5 -6.51 13.00 7.18
CA ASP A 5 -6.92 14.14 6.39
C ASP A 5 -5.69 15.02 6.09
N THR A 6 -4.96 14.68 5.04
CA THR A 6 -3.82 15.46 4.55
C THR A 6 -4.13 16.00 3.17
N VAL A 7 -3.73 17.24 2.89
CA VAL A 7 -3.91 17.90 1.58
C VAL A 7 -3.42 17.03 0.42
N GLN A 8 -2.41 16.21 0.63
CA GLN A 8 -1.83 15.29 -0.35
C GLN A 8 -2.75 14.13 -0.77
N ASN A 9 -3.87 13.92 -0.09
CA ASN A 9 -4.84 12.88 -0.42
C ASN A 9 -6.05 13.40 -1.21
N HIS A 10 -6.08 14.68 -1.55
CA HIS A 10 -7.17 15.33 -2.24
C HIS A 10 -6.77 15.70 -3.67
N HIS A 11 -6.88 14.73 -4.58
CA HIS A 11 -6.69 14.96 -6.01
C HIS A 11 -8.04 15.04 -6.71
N THR A 12 -8.14 15.92 -7.70
CA THR A 12 -9.29 16.03 -8.59
C THR A 12 -9.15 15.10 -9.78
N VAL A 13 -10.23 14.89 -10.52
CA VAL A 13 -10.19 14.17 -11.81
C VAL A 13 -9.23 14.84 -12.80
N THR A 14 -9.14 16.17 -12.76
CA THR A 14 -8.19 16.94 -13.59
C THR A 14 -6.74 16.63 -13.21
N ASP A 15 -6.43 16.50 -11.91
CA ASP A 15 -5.08 16.12 -11.48
C ASP A 15 -4.70 14.72 -11.98
N VAL A 16 -5.64 13.79 -11.96
CA VAL A 16 -5.44 12.43 -12.50
C VAL A 16 -5.14 12.49 -14.00
N ALA A 17 -5.92 13.29 -14.77
CA ALA A 17 -5.69 13.49 -16.20
C ALA A 17 -4.29 14.08 -16.49
N ASN A 18 -3.89 15.12 -15.76
CA ASN A 18 -2.58 15.74 -15.89
C ASN A 18 -1.43 14.77 -15.58
N ILE A 19 -1.58 13.93 -14.53
CA ILE A 19 -0.60 12.89 -14.22
C ILE A 19 -0.54 11.86 -15.34
N ARG A 20 -1.70 11.44 -15.89
CA ARG A 20 -1.75 10.50 -17.01
C ARG A 20 -0.99 11.00 -18.22
N GLU A 21 -1.15 12.27 -18.60
CA GLU A 21 -0.44 12.90 -19.72
C GLU A 21 1.08 12.91 -19.51
N ALA A 22 1.55 13.06 -18.26
CA ALA A 22 2.97 13.06 -17.93
C ALA A 22 3.60 11.66 -17.93
N LEU A 23 2.80 10.59 -17.77
CA LEU A 23 3.30 9.22 -17.70
C LEU A 23 3.53 8.64 -19.10
N THR A 24 4.74 8.10 -19.32
CA THR A 24 5.13 7.49 -20.59
C THR A 24 5.11 5.95 -20.58
N SER A 25 5.46 5.34 -19.46
CA SER A 25 5.61 3.89 -19.35
C SER A 25 5.03 3.28 -18.06
N SER A 26 4.78 4.10 -17.05
CA SER A 26 4.23 3.60 -15.76
C SER A 26 2.72 3.49 -15.82
N GLU A 27 2.18 2.46 -15.17
CA GLU A 27 0.75 2.36 -14.89
C GLU A 27 0.33 3.41 -13.85
N LEU A 28 -0.84 3.99 -14.03
CA LEU A 28 -1.43 4.95 -13.11
C LEU A 28 -2.41 4.26 -12.17
N LEU A 29 -2.01 4.12 -10.90
CA LEU A 29 -2.90 3.66 -9.84
C LEU A 29 -3.59 4.85 -9.19
N VAL A 30 -4.91 4.79 -9.09
CA VAL A 30 -5.72 5.80 -8.41
C VAL A 30 -6.52 5.15 -7.28
N ARG A 31 -6.31 5.66 -6.05
CA ARG A 31 -7.13 5.30 -4.90
C ARG A 31 -8.37 6.19 -4.87
N VAL A 32 -9.54 5.61 -5.07
CA VAL A 32 -10.83 6.28 -5.01
C VAL A 32 -11.29 6.51 -3.55
N ASN A 33 -12.39 7.20 -3.35
CA ASN A 33 -13.01 7.30 -2.03
C ASN A 33 -13.54 5.92 -1.56
N PRO A 34 -13.71 5.71 -0.23
CA PRO A 34 -14.51 4.59 0.26
C PRO A 34 -15.88 4.57 -0.40
N ILE A 35 -16.53 3.40 -0.48
CA ILE A 35 -17.86 3.29 -1.11
C ILE A 35 -18.82 4.30 -0.49
N HIS A 36 -19.46 5.10 -1.34
CA HIS A 36 -20.36 6.18 -0.94
C HIS A 36 -21.54 6.29 -1.91
N ASN A 37 -22.61 6.97 -1.48
CA ASN A 37 -23.74 7.29 -2.31
C ASN A 37 -23.60 8.66 -2.99
N LYS A 38 -22.93 9.61 -2.29
CA LYS A 38 -22.65 10.96 -2.83
C LYS A 38 -21.53 11.62 -2.04
N THR A 39 -20.70 12.41 -2.73
CA THR A 39 -19.73 13.35 -2.12
C THR A 39 -19.93 14.74 -2.68
N ALA A 40 -19.11 15.71 -2.28
CA ALA A 40 -19.14 17.06 -2.86
C ALA A 40 -18.80 17.07 -4.37
N ASN A 41 -18.02 16.10 -4.85
CA ASN A 41 -17.47 16.07 -6.21
C ASN A 41 -18.08 14.98 -7.10
N PHE A 42 -18.76 13.99 -6.54
CA PHE A 42 -19.27 12.81 -7.23
C PHE A 42 -20.68 12.45 -6.77
N GLU A 43 -21.55 12.11 -7.74
CA GLU A 43 -22.93 11.72 -7.46
C GLU A 43 -23.03 10.32 -6.84
N SER A 44 -22.05 9.44 -7.09
CA SER A 44 -21.92 8.12 -6.47
C SER A 44 -20.51 7.57 -6.64
N SER A 45 -20.19 6.44 -5.99
CA SER A 45 -18.93 5.72 -6.24
C SER A 45 -18.78 5.28 -7.69
N GLU A 46 -19.88 4.90 -8.35
CA GLU A 46 -19.86 4.52 -9.76
C GLU A 46 -19.49 5.70 -10.66
N ASP A 47 -20.05 6.89 -10.40
CA ASP A 47 -19.69 8.14 -11.12
C ASP A 47 -18.19 8.46 -10.93
N GLU A 48 -17.69 8.36 -9.70
CA GLU A 48 -16.28 8.57 -9.41
C GLU A 48 -15.39 7.60 -10.19
N ILE A 49 -15.64 6.30 -10.06
CA ILE A 49 -14.86 5.24 -10.71
C ILE A 49 -14.86 5.41 -12.22
N LEU A 50 -16.03 5.65 -12.82
CA LEU A 50 -16.16 5.88 -14.26
C LEU A 50 -15.29 7.04 -14.73
N ARG A 51 -15.41 8.20 -14.07
CA ARG A 51 -14.67 9.41 -14.45
C ARG A 51 -13.16 9.25 -14.28
N ILE A 52 -12.72 8.50 -13.27
CA ILE A 52 -11.30 8.20 -13.05
C ILE A 52 -10.75 7.24 -14.12
N ILE A 53 -11.52 6.24 -14.52
CA ILE A 53 -11.15 5.34 -15.62
C ILE A 53 -11.10 6.10 -16.96
N ASP A 54 -12.09 6.94 -17.23
CA ASP A 54 -12.21 7.71 -18.49
C ASP A 54 -11.02 8.66 -18.70
N VAL A 55 -10.37 9.17 -17.63
CA VAL A 55 -9.18 9.99 -17.72
C VAL A 55 -7.88 9.17 -17.71
N GLY A 56 -7.95 7.82 -17.75
CA GLY A 56 -6.84 6.94 -18.06
C GLY A 56 -6.15 6.30 -16.85
N ALA A 57 -6.84 6.10 -15.74
CA ALA A 57 -6.33 5.26 -14.66
C ALA A 57 -6.27 3.79 -15.10
N ASP A 58 -5.12 3.14 -14.88
CA ASP A 58 -4.89 1.74 -15.23
C ASP A 58 -5.31 0.81 -14.10
N ILE A 59 -5.19 1.26 -12.85
CA ILE A 59 -5.50 0.49 -11.64
C ILE A 59 -6.36 1.35 -10.72
N ILE A 60 -7.50 0.82 -10.30
CA ILE A 60 -8.37 1.46 -9.30
C ILE A 60 -8.21 0.75 -7.97
N MET A 61 -7.88 1.51 -6.92
CA MET A 61 -7.72 0.98 -5.57
C MET A 61 -8.91 1.38 -4.70
N LEU A 62 -9.61 0.37 -4.14
CA LEU A 62 -10.69 0.57 -3.17
C LEU A 62 -10.14 0.58 -1.73
N PRO A 63 -10.22 1.70 -1.00
CA PRO A 63 -9.84 1.77 0.41
C PRO A 63 -11.01 1.46 1.35
N MET A 64 -10.73 1.23 2.62
CA MET A 64 -11.65 1.27 3.78
C MET A 64 -12.92 0.41 3.67
N TYR A 65 -12.94 -0.58 2.79
CA TYR A 65 -14.10 -1.47 2.67
C TYR A 65 -14.30 -2.32 3.93
N LYS A 66 -15.57 -2.60 4.26
CA LYS A 66 -15.96 -3.33 5.47
C LYS A 66 -16.92 -4.48 5.20
N THR A 67 -17.44 -4.59 3.97
CA THR A 67 -18.39 -5.63 3.59
C THR A 67 -18.06 -6.19 2.20
N VAL A 68 -18.44 -7.43 1.97
CA VAL A 68 -18.34 -8.06 0.63
C VAL A 68 -19.19 -7.29 -0.38
N ALA A 69 -20.36 -6.78 0.02
CA ALA A 69 -21.24 -6.00 -0.84
C ALA A 69 -20.57 -4.70 -1.35
N GLU A 70 -19.72 -4.05 -0.55
CA GLU A 70 -18.92 -2.90 -0.99
C GLU A 70 -17.89 -3.31 -2.05
N VAL A 71 -17.24 -4.45 -1.88
CA VAL A 71 -16.31 -5.00 -2.87
C VAL A 71 -17.04 -5.35 -4.16
N GLU A 72 -18.16 -6.05 -4.10
CA GLU A 72 -18.98 -6.39 -5.27
C GLU A 72 -19.46 -5.12 -6.02
N ARG A 73 -19.90 -4.10 -5.29
CA ARG A 73 -20.32 -2.82 -5.87
C ARG A 73 -19.15 -2.13 -6.59
N PHE A 74 -17.96 -2.15 -5.99
CA PHE A 74 -16.73 -1.63 -6.59
C PHE A 74 -16.38 -2.37 -7.88
N LEU A 75 -16.31 -3.69 -7.82
CA LEU A 75 -15.97 -4.53 -8.98
C LEU A 75 -16.95 -4.34 -10.14
N LYS A 76 -18.25 -4.27 -9.83
CA LYS A 76 -19.29 -3.99 -10.81
C LYS A 76 -19.12 -2.59 -11.45
N ALA A 77 -18.69 -1.59 -10.67
CA ALA A 77 -18.47 -0.25 -11.20
C ALA A 77 -17.22 -0.19 -12.11
N VAL A 78 -16.16 -0.93 -11.78
CA VAL A 78 -14.97 -1.05 -12.65
C VAL A 78 -15.27 -1.81 -13.93
N ASP A 79 -16.08 -2.87 -13.86
CA ASP A 79 -16.59 -3.66 -15.00
C ASP A 79 -15.48 -4.12 -15.97
N GLY A 80 -14.33 -4.55 -15.43
CA GLY A 80 -13.17 -5.03 -16.20
C GLY A 80 -12.45 -3.98 -17.06
N ARG A 81 -12.78 -2.68 -16.92
CA ARG A 81 -12.17 -1.61 -17.72
C ARG A 81 -10.83 -1.13 -17.18
N ALA A 82 -10.50 -1.46 -15.95
CA ALA A 82 -9.21 -1.22 -15.30
C ALA A 82 -8.88 -2.39 -14.39
N LYS A 83 -7.63 -2.53 -13.98
CA LYS A 83 -7.25 -3.48 -12.93
C LYS A 83 -7.83 -3.03 -11.58
N THR A 84 -8.15 -3.99 -10.75
CA THR A 84 -8.69 -3.75 -9.41
C THR A 84 -7.66 -4.05 -8.34
N MET A 85 -7.52 -3.17 -7.37
CA MET A 85 -6.71 -3.39 -6.17
C MET A 85 -7.55 -3.13 -4.92
N LEU A 86 -7.59 -4.08 -4.00
CA LEU A 86 -8.26 -3.90 -2.72
C LEU A 86 -7.25 -3.53 -1.64
N LEU A 87 -7.48 -2.41 -0.96
CA LEU A 87 -6.66 -1.96 0.17
C LEU A 87 -7.28 -2.46 1.48
N ALA A 88 -6.78 -3.59 1.98
CA ALA A 88 -7.22 -4.19 3.23
C ALA A 88 -6.57 -3.47 4.43
N GLU A 89 -7.31 -2.53 5.01
CA GLU A 89 -6.83 -1.65 6.08
C GLU A 89 -7.82 -1.50 7.24
N THR A 90 -8.88 -2.32 7.22
CA THR A 90 -9.87 -2.42 8.31
C THR A 90 -9.86 -3.82 8.91
N SER A 91 -10.27 -3.96 10.17
CA SER A 91 -10.41 -5.27 10.83
C SER A 91 -11.41 -6.16 10.09
N GLU A 92 -12.49 -5.59 9.57
CA GLU A 92 -13.52 -6.27 8.81
C GLU A 92 -12.98 -6.80 7.47
N ALA A 93 -12.18 -5.99 6.75
CA ALA A 93 -11.53 -6.41 5.51
C ALA A 93 -10.60 -7.61 5.74
N CYS A 94 -9.84 -7.61 6.84
CA CYS A 94 -8.97 -8.73 7.20
C CYS A 94 -9.79 -9.99 7.58
N ALA A 95 -10.92 -9.82 8.27
CA ALA A 95 -11.79 -10.93 8.67
C ALA A 95 -12.43 -11.63 7.47
N MET A 96 -12.84 -10.87 6.44
CA MET A 96 -13.48 -11.40 5.23
C MET A 96 -12.49 -11.77 4.12
N MET A 97 -11.20 -11.79 4.37
CA MET A 97 -10.17 -12.05 3.36
C MET A 97 -10.44 -13.32 2.54
N ASP A 98 -10.86 -14.41 3.19
CA ASP A 98 -11.15 -15.68 2.50
C ASP A 98 -12.34 -15.59 1.54
N GLU A 99 -13.30 -14.70 1.79
CA GLU A 99 -14.45 -14.47 0.90
C GLU A 99 -14.02 -13.60 -0.29
N VAL A 100 -13.32 -12.52 -0.01
CA VAL A 100 -12.81 -11.60 -1.02
C VAL A 100 -11.86 -12.30 -2.01
N LEU A 101 -11.00 -13.20 -1.52
CA LEU A 101 -10.05 -13.94 -2.35
C LEU A 101 -10.71 -14.94 -3.32
N LYS A 102 -11.98 -15.33 -3.11
CA LYS A 102 -12.72 -16.16 -4.05
C LYS A 102 -13.22 -15.39 -5.28
N THR A 103 -13.23 -14.07 -5.20
CA THR A 103 -13.70 -13.20 -6.28
C THR A 103 -12.62 -13.08 -7.36
N GLN A 104 -12.93 -13.51 -8.58
CA GLN A 104 -11.97 -13.57 -9.68
C GLN A 104 -11.56 -12.18 -10.18
N GLU A 105 -12.49 -11.23 -10.14
CA GLU A 105 -12.32 -9.85 -10.62
C GLU A 105 -11.44 -8.99 -9.71
N VAL A 106 -10.96 -9.51 -8.58
CA VAL A 106 -9.93 -8.87 -7.77
C VAL A 106 -8.55 -9.23 -8.34
N ASP A 107 -7.84 -8.26 -8.90
CA ASP A 107 -6.54 -8.50 -9.52
C ASP A 107 -5.40 -8.49 -8.51
N GLU A 108 -5.37 -7.49 -7.63
CA GLU A 108 -4.28 -7.26 -6.67
C GLU A 108 -4.82 -6.89 -5.28
N LEU A 109 -4.02 -7.12 -4.25
CA LEU A 109 -4.31 -6.72 -2.87
C LEU A 109 -3.18 -5.89 -2.27
N TYR A 110 -3.54 -4.98 -1.38
CA TYR A 110 -2.58 -4.24 -0.59
C TYR A 110 -3.00 -4.22 0.89
N LEU A 111 -2.07 -4.53 1.81
CA LEU A 111 -2.33 -4.49 3.24
C LEU A 111 -1.94 -3.12 3.79
N GLY A 112 -2.93 -2.31 4.13
CA GLY A 112 -2.77 -0.95 4.62
C GLY A 112 -2.43 -0.91 6.12
N LEU A 113 -1.15 -1.15 6.47
CA LEU A 113 -0.72 -1.32 7.85
C LEU A 113 -0.98 -0.09 8.73
N ASN A 114 -0.96 1.13 8.14
CA ASN A 114 -1.14 2.35 8.92
C ASN A 114 -2.55 2.46 9.52
N ASP A 115 -3.58 2.24 8.72
CA ASP A 115 -4.96 2.36 9.20
C ASP A 115 -5.37 1.11 10.00
N LEU A 116 -4.87 -0.07 9.58
CA LEU A 116 -5.15 -1.32 10.28
C LEU A 116 -4.59 -1.32 11.71
N HIS A 117 -3.35 -0.85 11.93
CA HIS A 117 -2.79 -0.82 13.28
C HIS A 117 -3.56 0.11 14.22
N LEU A 118 -4.05 1.24 13.70
CA LEU A 118 -4.89 2.17 14.45
C LEU A 118 -6.24 1.53 14.79
N ALA A 119 -6.87 0.85 13.84
CA ALA A 119 -8.12 0.13 14.07
C ALA A 119 -7.99 -0.98 15.14
N LEU A 120 -6.81 -1.57 15.25
CA LEU A 120 -6.49 -2.59 16.27
C LEU A 120 -5.92 -2.03 17.57
N GLY A 121 -5.84 -0.70 17.71
CA GLY A 121 -5.32 -0.05 18.92
C GLY A 121 -3.83 -0.24 19.15
N MET A 122 -3.07 -0.57 18.10
CA MET A 122 -1.62 -0.72 18.17
C MET A 122 -0.92 0.64 18.11
N LYS A 123 0.32 0.72 18.56
CA LYS A 123 1.09 1.97 18.66
C LYS A 123 2.02 2.22 17.49
N PHE A 124 2.33 1.18 16.72
CA PHE A 124 3.26 1.24 15.60
C PHE A 124 2.85 0.26 14.51
N MET A 125 2.74 0.72 13.28
CA MET A 125 2.18 -0.04 12.17
C MET A 125 2.90 -1.37 11.88
N PHE A 126 4.20 -1.45 12.14
CA PHE A 126 4.97 -2.68 11.93
C PHE A 126 4.84 -3.71 13.06
N GLN A 127 4.05 -3.44 14.12
CA GLN A 127 3.63 -4.49 15.04
C GLN A 127 2.85 -5.58 14.30
N LEU A 128 2.03 -5.21 13.28
CA LEU A 128 1.31 -6.15 12.42
C LEU A 128 2.24 -7.07 11.60
N LEU A 129 3.45 -6.59 11.32
CA LEU A 129 4.46 -7.40 10.65
C LEU A 129 5.04 -8.43 11.61
N VAL A 130 5.28 -8.06 12.87
CA VAL A 130 5.98 -8.94 13.83
C VAL A 130 5.06 -9.84 14.64
N ASP A 131 3.77 -9.53 14.78
CA ASP A 131 2.79 -10.38 15.49
C ASP A 131 2.24 -11.54 14.63
N GLY A 132 2.63 -11.59 13.35
CA GLY A 132 2.21 -12.62 12.40
C GLY A 132 0.93 -12.29 11.62
N THR A 133 0.30 -11.15 11.85
CA THR A 133 -0.91 -10.74 11.10
C THR A 133 -0.62 -10.65 9.60
N VAL A 134 0.47 -9.97 9.20
CA VAL A 134 0.86 -9.85 7.79
C VAL A 134 1.19 -11.21 7.20
N ASP A 135 1.95 -12.07 7.90
CA ASP A 135 2.28 -13.42 7.45
C ASP A 135 1.02 -14.25 7.17
N LYS A 136 0.04 -14.20 8.09
CA LYS A 136 -1.23 -14.93 7.95
C LYS A 136 -2.04 -14.46 6.75
N LEU A 137 -2.19 -13.16 6.56
CA LEU A 137 -2.93 -12.58 5.43
C LEU A 137 -2.20 -12.86 4.11
N ALA A 138 -0.88 -12.64 4.07
CA ALA A 138 -0.04 -12.90 2.90
C ALA A 138 -0.09 -14.37 2.47
N SER A 139 -0.07 -15.32 3.41
CA SER A 139 -0.19 -16.74 3.10
C SER A 139 -1.50 -17.06 2.37
N LYS A 140 -2.63 -16.47 2.80
CA LYS A 140 -3.92 -16.61 2.12
C LYS A 140 -3.90 -16.04 0.70
N ILE A 141 -3.34 -14.84 0.52
CA ILE A 141 -3.27 -14.19 -0.78
C ILE A 141 -2.36 -14.97 -1.73
N LYS A 142 -1.18 -15.40 -1.27
CA LYS A 142 -0.24 -16.23 -2.06
C LYS A 142 -0.87 -17.51 -2.57
N ALA A 143 -1.73 -18.15 -1.79
CA ALA A 143 -2.43 -19.37 -2.18
C ALA A 143 -3.33 -19.18 -3.42
N THR A 144 -3.73 -17.94 -3.73
CA THR A 144 -4.54 -17.61 -4.93
C THR A 144 -3.69 -17.19 -6.12
N GLY A 145 -2.39 -16.98 -5.95
CA GLY A 145 -1.49 -16.47 -6.99
C GLY A 145 -1.63 -14.98 -7.29
N LYS A 146 -2.50 -14.25 -6.55
CA LYS A 146 -2.69 -12.81 -6.76
C LYS A 146 -1.48 -12.02 -6.25
N PRO A 147 -0.99 -11.02 -7.01
CA PRO A 147 0.02 -10.08 -6.52
C PRO A 147 -0.47 -9.31 -5.31
N PHE A 148 0.45 -9.00 -4.38
CA PHE A 148 0.10 -8.19 -3.21
C PHE A 148 1.28 -7.37 -2.70
N GLY A 149 0.94 -6.36 -1.86
CA GLY A 149 1.89 -5.53 -1.14
C GLY A 149 1.45 -5.23 0.28
N PHE A 150 2.32 -4.60 1.06
CA PHE A 150 1.98 -4.12 2.39
C PHE A 150 2.81 -2.90 2.80
N GLY A 151 2.29 -2.12 3.76
CA GLY A 151 2.96 -0.99 4.40
C GLY A 151 3.46 0.09 3.43
N GLY A 152 4.47 0.82 3.89
CA GLY A 152 5.19 1.80 3.10
C GLY A 152 6.69 1.70 3.41
N ILE A 153 7.55 1.91 2.42
CA ILE A 153 9.00 1.87 2.58
C ILE A 153 9.62 3.28 2.51
N ALA A 154 10.67 3.50 3.30
CA ALA A 154 11.53 4.67 3.22
C ALA A 154 12.72 4.41 2.28
N ARG A 155 13.61 5.39 2.12
CA ARG A 155 14.94 5.18 1.53
C ARG A 155 15.78 4.26 2.41
N LEU A 156 16.74 3.55 1.81
CA LEU A 156 17.73 2.77 2.57
C LEU A 156 18.46 3.67 3.59
N GLY A 157 18.65 3.18 4.78
CA GLY A 157 19.22 3.93 5.93
C GLY A 157 18.23 4.88 6.61
N TYR A 158 16.96 4.92 6.21
CA TYR A 158 15.93 5.79 6.77
C TYR A 158 14.74 4.99 7.31
N GLY A 159 13.89 5.70 8.05
CA GLY A 159 12.72 5.12 8.72
C GLY A 159 12.97 4.89 10.21
N ILE A 160 11.90 4.91 11.02
CA ILE A 160 12.00 4.56 12.45
C ILE A 160 12.37 3.07 12.58
N LEU A 161 11.71 2.20 11.81
CA LEU A 161 12.19 0.88 11.49
C LEU A 161 12.96 0.98 10.17
N PRO A 162 14.23 0.56 10.09
CA PRO A 162 15.04 0.71 8.88
C PRO A 162 14.38 0.09 7.65
N ALA A 163 14.44 0.79 6.51
CA ALA A 163 13.80 0.35 5.26
C ALA A 163 14.31 -1.02 4.81
N GLU A 164 15.58 -1.32 5.03
CA GLU A 164 16.21 -2.61 4.72
C GLU A 164 15.49 -3.77 5.40
N ARG A 165 15.07 -3.59 6.65
CA ARG A 165 14.34 -4.62 7.39
C ARG A 165 12.99 -4.90 6.76
N ILE A 166 12.29 -3.85 6.36
CA ILE A 166 10.95 -3.95 5.76
C ILE A 166 11.05 -4.56 4.36
N ILE A 167 12.01 -4.14 3.54
CA ILE A 167 12.21 -4.67 2.19
C ILE A 167 12.59 -6.17 2.26
N THR A 168 13.45 -6.56 3.20
CA THR A 168 13.79 -7.97 3.41
C THR A 168 12.55 -8.80 3.81
N GLU A 169 11.64 -8.25 4.63
CA GLU A 169 10.37 -8.90 4.96
C GLU A 169 9.45 -9.03 3.73
N HIS A 170 9.42 -8.05 2.81
CA HIS A 170 8.69 -8.20 1.54
C HIS A 170 9.18 -9.45 0.77
N TYR A 171 10.50 -9.63 0.67
CA TYR A 171 11.09 -10.79 -0.01
C TYR A 171 10.79 -12.10 0.74
N ARG A 172 10.95 -12.13 2.06
CA ARG A 172 10.62 -13.30 2.89
C ARG A 172 9.17 -13.75 2.71
N ILE A 173 8.25 -12.80 2.73
CA ILE A 173 6.81 -13.05 2.65
C ILE A 173 6.38 -13.34 1.20
N GLY A 174 7.12 -12.86 0.21
CA GLY A 174 6.81 -12.97 -1.22
C GLY A 174 5.86 -11.88 -1.71
N SER A 175 5.89 -10.73 -1.08
CA SER A 175 5.21 -9.52 -1.53
C SER A 175 5.93 -8.91 -2.74
N THR A 176 5.18 -8.40 -3.70
CA THR A 176 5.71 -7.85 -4.96
C THR A 176 5.36 -6.38 -5.17
N ARG A 177 4.71 -5.75 -4.20
CA ARG A 177 4.28 -4.34 -4.25
C ARG A 177 4.70 -3.61 -2.99
N ALA A 178 5.20 -2.39 -3.13
CA ALA A 178 5.50 -1.50 -2.02
C ALA A 178 5.16 -0.06 -2.37
N ILE A 179 4.55 0.68 -1.45
CA ILE A 179 4.34 2.12 -1.59
C ILE A 179 5.57 2.84 -1.05
N LEU A 180 6.13 3.76 -1.83
CA LEU A 180 7.15 4.69 -1.34
C LEU A 180 6.49 5.67 -0.38
N SER A 181 6.88 5.63 0.89
CA SER A 181 6.31 6.48 1.92
C SER A 181 6.75 7.94 1.77
N ARG A 182 6.08 8.87 2.46
CA ARG A 182 6.49 10.27 2.50
C ARG A 182 7.92 10.48 3.02
N SER A 183 8.44 9.56 3.80
CA SER A 183 9.84 9.59 4.24
C SER A 183 10.82 9.17 3.13
N PHE A 184 10.36 8.66 2.01
CA PHE A 184 11.19 8.40 0.84
C PHE A 184 11.63 9.71 0.18
N CYS A 185 10.68 10.59 -0.14
CA CYS A 185 10.93 11.96 -0.58
C CYS A 185 9.80 12.84 -0.05
N ASN A 186 10.13 13.77 0.84
CA ASN A 186 9.15 14.71 1.35
C ASN A 186 9.07 15.93 0.44
N ALA A 187 8.22 15.85 -0.58
CA ALA A 187 8.01 16.93 -1.55
C ALA A 187 7.54 18.25 -0.91
N ASP A 188 6.97 18.24 0.31
CA ASP A 188 6.62 19.46 1.02
C ASP A 188 7.85 20.22 1.56
N LYS A 189 9.01 19.55 1.62
CA LYS A 189 10.28 20.10 2.12
C LYS A 189 11.33 20.32 1.03
N VAL A 190 11.09 19.80 -0.16
CA VAL A 190 11.99 19.92 -1.30
C VAL A 190 11.25 20.68 -2.39
N GLU A 191 11.57 21.96 -2.57
CA GLU A 191 10.91 22.84 -3.54
C GLU A 191 11.42 22.63 -4.97
N ASN A 192 12.63 22.08 -5.13
CA ASN A 192 13.26 21.90 -6.42
C ASN A 192 12.86 20.57 -7.07
N VAL A 193 12.12 20.64 -8.16
CA VAL A 193 11.65 19.46 -8.93
C VAL A 193 12.81 18.59 -9.42
N GLU A 194 13.93 19.20 -9.84
CA GLU A 194 15.12 18.47 -10.28
C GLU A 194 15.74 17.68 -9.12
N GLU A 195 15.78 18.25 -7.93
CA GLU A 195 16.25 17.56 -6.72
C GLU A 195 15.32 16.37 -6.37
N ILE A 196 14.00 16.55 -6.45
CA ILE A 196 13.02 15.47 -6.27
C ILE A 196 13.30 14.34 -7.27
N HIS A 197 13.48 14.68 -8.55
CA HIS A 197 13.78 13.70 -9.59
C HIS A 197 15.07 12.93 -9.30
N GLN A 198 16.15 13.62 -8.95
CA GLN A 198 17.43 13.00 -8.60
C GLN A 198 17.32 12.07 -7.40
N ILE A 199 16.58 12.48 -6.35
CA ILE A 199 16.31 11.62 -5.18
C ILE A 199 15.61 10.34 -5.62
N PHE A 200 14.51 10.44 -6.39
CA PHE A 200 13.80 9.25 -6.84
C PHE A 200 14.68 8.33 -7.68
N MET A 201 15.38 8.85 -8.67
CA MET A 201 16.23 8.05 -9.54
C MET A 201 17.36 7.34 -8.79
N SER A 202 18.08 8.06 -7.92
CA SER A 202 19.19 7.48 -7.17
C SER A 202 18.73 6.49 -6.09
N GLU A 203 17.68 6.83 -5.33
CA GLU A 203 17.26 6.01 -4.21
C GLU A 203 16.48 4.76 -4.65
N VAL A 204 15.71 4.85 -5.74
CA VAL A 204 15.09 3.67 -6.34
C VAL A 204 16.18 2.72 -6.90
N ALA A 205 17.22 3.26 -7.54
CA ALA A 205 18.34 2.43 -8.01
C ALA A 205 19.01 1.66 -6.85
N LYS A 206 19.29 2.31 -5.73
CA LYS A 206 19.85 1.67 -4.53
C LYS A 206 18.93 0.57 -3.99
N ILE A 207 17.61 0.82 -3.95
CA ILE A 207 16.64 -0.22 -3.55
C ILE A 207 16.74 -1.42 -4.49
N ARG A 208 16.81 -1.21 -5.81
CA ARG A 208 16.94 -2.30 -6.78
C ARG A 208 18.25 -3.10 -6.62
N GLU A 209 19.35 -2.42 -6.28
CA GLU A 209 20.60 -3.10 -5.93
C GLU A 209 20.45 -3.93 -4.64
N PHE A 210 19.81 -3.39 -3.63
CA PHE A 210 19.54 -4.11 -2.39
C PHE A 210 18.61 -5.32 -2.63
N GLU A 211 17.54 -5.14 -3.38
CA GLU A 211 16.65 -6.23 -3.80
C GLU A 211 17.40 -7.36 -4.52
N ASN A 212 18.31 -7.01 -5.44
CA ASN A 212 19.15 -8.00 -6.13
C ASN A 212 20.04 -8.78 -5.14
N SER A 213 20.51 -8.17 -4.08
CA SER A 213 21.27 -8.88 -3.04
C SER A 213 20.43 -9.91 -2.30
N LEU A 214 19.14 -9.60 -2.06
CA LEU A 214 18.21 -10.47 -1.35
C LEU A 214 17.88 -11.77 -2.13
N LEU A 215 18.07 -11.78 -3.46
CA LEU A 215 17.87 -12.99 -4.27
C LEU A 215 18.83 -14.11 -3.89
N ASN A 216 19.95 -13.81 -3.24
CA ASN A 216 20.95 -14.78 -2.81
C ASN A 216 20.85 -15.09 -1.30
N TYR A 217 19.86 -14.54 -0.59
CA TYR A 217 19.72 -14.79 0.84
C TYR A 217 19.28 -16.24 1.09
N THR A 218 19.89 -16.84 2.11
CA THR A 218 19.46 -18.14 2.64
C THR A 218 18.25 -17.97 3.56
N SER A 219 17.58 -19.06 3.90
CA SER A 219 16.48 -19.06 4.88
C SER A 219 16.95 -18.49 6.23
N GLU A 220 18.17 -18.86 6.65
CA GLU A 220 18.74 -18.39 7.91
C GLU A 220 18.93 -16.87 7.93
N GLN A 221 19.34 -16.27 6.81
CA GLN A 221 19.48 -14.81 6.70
C GLN A 221 18.13 -14.08 6.76
N PHE A 222 17.08 -14.66 6.18
CA PHE A 222 15.72 -14.14 6.35
C PHE A 222 15.22 -14.29 7.78
N ASP A 223 15.52 -15.39 8.46
CA ASP A 223 15.17 -15.62 9.85
C ASP A 223 15.90 -14.65 10.80
N GLU A 224 17.19 -14.38 10.56
CA GLU A 224 17.95 -13.35 11.28
C GLU A 224 17.32 -11.97 11.11
N ASN A 225 16.99 -11.57 9.86
CA ASN A 225 16.29 -10.31 9.62
C ASN A 225 14.95 -10.26 10.38
N ARG A 226 14.20 -11.36 10.39
CA ARG A 226 12.93 -11.46 11.11
C ARG A 226 13.11 -11.23 12.61
N LEU A 227 14.07 -11.88 13.23
CA LEU A 227 14.36 -11.73 14.66
C LEU A 227 14.79 -10.30 15.00
N GLU A 228 15.64 -9.70 14.19
CA GLU A 228 16.05 -8.32 14.38
C GLU A 228 14.90 -7.32 14.18
N THR A 229 14.04 -7.55 13.19
CA THR A 229 12.82 -6.76 12.96
C THR A 229 11.89 -6.81 14.15
N ILE A 230 11.70 -7.97 14.77
CA ILE A 230 10.93 -8.14 16.00
C ILE A 230 11.56 -7.35 17.15
N CYS A 231 12.86 -7.49 17.36
CA CYS A 231 13.58 -6.79 18.44
C CYS A 231 13.45 -5.27 18.29
N LEU A 232 13.75 -4.73 17.12
CA LEU A 232 13.67 -3.29 16.85
C LEU A 232 12.25 -2.75 16.99
N THR A 233 11.25 -3.49 16.46
CA THR A 233 9.84 -3.09 16.58
C THR A 233 9.41 -3.00 18.04
N ASN A 234 9.78 -3.96 18.88
CA ASN A 234 9.46 -3.95 20.31
C ASN A 234 10.11 -2.77 21.03
N GLN A 235 11.38 -2.46 20.73
CA GLN A 235 12.08 -1.29 21.27
C GLN A 235 11.40 0.02 20.88
N ILE A 236 10.97 0.15 19.62
CA ILE A 236 10.22 1.32 19.12
C ILE A 236 8.90 1.47 19.88
N VAL A 237 8.14 0.39 20.04
CA VAL A 237 6.87 0.40 20.77
C VAL A 237 7.06 0.80 22.23
N GLU A 238 8.10 0.29 22.91
CA GLU A 238 8.43 0.70 24.26
C GLU A 238 8.78 2.19 24.35
N ALA A 239 9.57 2.70 23.41
CA ALA A 239 9.94 4.11 23.37
C ALA A 239 8.74 5.04 23.14
N ILE A 240 7.79 4.63 22.27
CA ILE A 240 6.53 5.36 22.03
C ILE A 240 5.65 5.34 23.28
N SER A 241 5.65 4.23 24.02
CA SER A 241 4.80 4.03 25.20
C SER A 241 5.24 4.84 26.44
N LYS A 242 6.49 5.29 26.45
CA LYS A 242 7.08 6.09 27.56
C LYS A 242 6.91 7.60 27.37
N LYS A 243 6.40 8.03 26.22
CA LYS A 243 6.06 9.42 25.89
C LYS A 243 4.60 9.72 26.18
#